data_dec0009c96c0d0c31a6cd9809cbd2d91
#
_entry.id   dec0009c96c0d0c31a6cd9809cbd2d91
#
_cell.length_a   1.000
_cell.length_b   1.000
_cell.length_c   1.000
_cell.angle_alpha   90.00
_cell.angle_beta   90.00
_cell.angle_gamma   90.00
#
_symmetry.space_group_name_H-M   'P 1'
#
loop_
_entity.id
_entity.type
_entity.pdbx_description
1 polymer ?
#
loop_
_entity_poly.entity_id
_entity_poly.type
_entity_poly.pdbx_seq_one_letter_code
_entity_poly.pdbx_strand_id
1 'polypeptide(L)'
;AIGIVVDDAIVVVEGVEHIMETEHLSPYEATKKAMNGLASALIATSLVLAAVFVPVSFLSGITGQLYRQFTVTIVVSVLMSTVVALTLSPVMCSLILKPDSGKKKNIIFRKINEWLGVGSNKYVAAVTRTIKHPRRVLSAFGMVLIAILLIHRIIPTSFLPVEDQGYFKVCLLYTSDAVDE
;
A
#
# COMPACT_ATOMS: atom_id res chain seq x y z
N ALA A 1 -6.97 4.37 0.49
CA ALA A 1 -6.53 5.54 -0.29
C ALA A 1 -5.51 6.39 0.48
N ILE A 2 -5.82 6.90 1.70
CA ILE A 2 -4.91 7.79 2.45
C ILE A 2 -3.53 7.16 2.67
N GLY A 3 -3.45 5.89 3.08
CA GLY A 3 -2.18 5.19 3.30
C GLY A 3 -1.30 5.14 2.04
N ILE A 4 -1.89 4.90 0.88
CA ILE A 4 -1.16 4.85 -0.40
C ILE A 4 -0.61 6.22 -0.79
N VAL A 5 -1.37 7.29 -0.51
CA VAL A 5 -0.94 8.67 -0.82
C VAL A 5 0.23 9.11 0.06
N VAL A 6 0.24 8.72 1.33
CA VAL A 6 1.28 9.09 2.27
C VAL A 6 2.57 8.29 2.01
N ASP A 7 2.46 7.07 1.52
CA ASP A 7 3.58 6.15 1.29
C ASP A 7 4.62 6.72 0.32
N ASP A 8 4.18 7.27 -0.80
CA ASP A 8 5.05 7.93 -1.79
C ASP A 8 5.84 9.10 -1.20
N ALA A 9 5.19 9.92 -0.37
CA ALA A 9 5.84 11.05 0.28
C ALA A 9 6.87 10.61 1.33
N ILE A 10 6.58 9.53 2.08
CA ILE A 10 7.50 8.97 3.08
C ILE A 10 8.76 8.46 2.40
N VAL A 11 8.64 7.73 1.28
CA VAL A 11 9.79 7.22 0.53
C VAL A 11 10.71 8.35 0.07
N VAL A 12 10.14 9.48 -0.39
CA VAL A 12 10.94 10.65 -0.78
C VAL A 12 11.69 11.25 0.42
N VAL A 13 10.99 11.46 1.54
CA VAL A 13 11.60 12.05 2.75
C VAL A 13 12.72 11.15 3.28
N GLU A 14 12.45 9.84 3.40
CA GLU A 14 13.42 8.85 3.87
C GLU A 14 14.64 8.77 2.94
N GLY A 15 14.43 8.77 1.62
CA GLY A 15 15.53 8.75 0.66
C GLY A 15 16.42 10.00 0.72
N VAL A 16 15.81 11.16 0.93
CA VAL A 16 16.56 12.43 1.11
C VAL A 16 17.33 12.41 2.42
N GLU A 17 16.70 12.02 3.53
CA GLU A 17 17.32 11.95 4.85
C GLU A 17 18.49 10.95 4.85
N HIS A 18 18.32 9.81 4.25
CA HIS A 18 19.39 8.80 4.11
C HIS A 18 20.62 9.34 3.36
N ILE A 19 20.43 10.07 2.26
CA ILE A 19 21.55 10.67 1.51
C ILE A 19 22.20 11.81 2.33
N MET A 20 21.40 12.61 3.03
CA MET A 20 21.94 13.66 3.91
C MET A 20 22.83 13.09 5.02
N GLU A 21 22.42 11.98 5.62
CA GLU A 21 23.17 11.35 6.71
C GLU A 21 24.43 10.62 6.22
N THR A 22 24.34 9.93 5.08
CA THR A 22 25.47 9.13 4.56
C THR A 22 26.53 9.94 3.85
N GLU A 23 26.12 10.96 3.11
CA GLU A 23 27.02 11.76 2.28
C GLU A 23 27.29 13.16 2.83
N HIS A 24 26.67 13.52 3.95
CA HIS A 24 26.78 14.84 4.60
C HIS A 24 26.52 16.02 3.64
N LEU A 25 25.58 15.84 2.69
CA LEU A 25 25.22 16.85 1.71
C LEU A 25 24.23 17.87 2.30
N SER A 26 24.16 19.03 1.64
CA SER A 26 23.11 20.01 1.95
C SER A 26 21.74 19.46 1.60
N PRO A 27 20.64 19.90 2.27
CA PRO A 27 19.29 19.41 1.99
C PRO A 27 18.89 19.53 0.52
N TYR A 28 19.31 20.58 -0.15
CA TYR A 28 19.05 20.80 -1.56
C TYR A 28 19.77 19.78 -2.47
N GLU A 29 21.06 19.57 -2.23
CA GLU A 29 21.86 18.62 -3.01
C GLU A 29 21.42 17.17 -2.77
N ALA A 30 21.13 16.81 -1.52
CA ALA A 30 20.62 15.52 -1.14
C ALA A 30 19.27 15.25 -1.81
N THR A 31 18.36 16.23 -1.82
CA THR A 31 17.05 16.11 -2.50
C THR A 31 17.23 15.90 -4.00
N LYS A 32 18.09 16.70 -4.64
CA LYS A 32 18.35 16.55 -6.08
C LYS A 32 18.90 15.17 -6.42
N LYS A 33 19.81 14.64 -5.60
CA LYS A 33 20.40 13.33 -5.79
C LYS A 33 19.39 12.19 -5.54
N ALA A 34 18.60 12.28 -4.47
CA ALA A 34 17.54 11.32 -4.14
C ALA A 34 16.52 11.22 -5.27
N MET A 35 16.06 12.35 -5.78
CA MET A 35 15.03 12.39 -6.82
C MET A 35 15.48 11.78 -8.14
N ASN A 36 16.76 11.84 -8.49
CA ASN A 36 17.30 11.19 -9.68
C ASN A 36 17.09 9.65 -9.67
N GLY A 37 17.12 9.03 -8.49
CA GLY A 37 16.86 7.60 -8.35
C GLY A 37 15.39 7.27 -8.09
N LEU A 38 14.73 8.07 -7.24
CA LEU A 38 13.38 7.75 -6.76
C LEU A 38 12.28 8.11 -7.75
N ALA A 39 12.46 9.15 -8.59
CA ALA A 39 11.40 9.62 -9.49
C ALA A 39 10.93 8.52 -10.45
N SER A 40 11.84 7.77 -11.05
CA SER A 40 11.48 6.67 -11.96
C SER A 40 10.74 5.54 -11.25
N ALA A 41 11.14 5.21 -10.02
CA ALA A 41 10.49 4.19 -9.22
C ALA A 41 9.06 4.60 -8.83
N LEU A 42 8.86 5.84 -8.38
CA LEU A 42 7.54 6.39 -8.03
C LEU A 42 6.59 6.41 -9.22
N ILE A 43 7.05 6.81 -10.39
CA ILE A 43 6.25 6.79 -11.61
C ILE A 43 5.91 5.34 -11.99
N ALA A 44 6.88 4.43 -11.93
CA ALA A 44 6.65 3.03 -12.28
C ALA A 44 5.62 2.36 -11.36
N THR A 45 5.73 2.55 -10.04
CA THR A 45 4.78 1.98 -9.07
C THR A 45 3.37 2.51 -9.29
N SER A 46 3.22 3.80 -9.54
CA SER A 46 1.93 4.43 -9.81
C SER A 46 1.29 3.94 -11.11
N LEU A 47 2.09 3.78 -12.17
CA LEU A 47 1.63 3.20 -13.43
C LEU A 47 1.18 1.76 -13.28
N VAL A 48 1.93 0.94 -12.52
CA VAL A 48 1.54 -0.45 -12.24
C VAL A 48 0.22 -0.50 -11.48
N LEU A 49 0.04 0.32 -10.45
CA LEU A 49 -1.22 0.40 -9.72
C LEU A 49 -2.38 0.83 -10.62
N ALA A 50 -2.18 1.86 -11.43
CA ALA A 50 -3.19 2.30 -12.40
C ALA A 50 -3.52 1.19 -13.40
N ALA A 51 -2.52 0.49 -13.95
CA ALA A 51 -2.70 -0.60 -14.90
C ALA A 51 -3.49 -1.79 -14.33
N VAL A 52 -3.37 -2.05 -13.02
CA VAL A 52 -4.13 -3.10 -12.35
C VAL A 52 -5.57 -2.65 -12.08
N PHE A 53 -5.76 -1.42 -11.63
CA PHE A 53 -7.08 -0.95 -11.21
C PHE A 53 -7.96 -0.47 -12.38
N VAL A 54 -7.40 0.12 -13.43
CA VAL A 54 -8.17 0.60 -14.59
C VAL A 54 -9.05 -0.49 -15.21
N PRO A 55 -8.56 -1.72 -15.51
CA PRO A 55 -9.40 -2.79 -16.06
C PRO A 55 -10.59 -3.19 -15.16
N VAL A 56 -10.40 -3.10 -13.83
CA VAL A 56 -11.45 -3.42 -12.86
C VAL A 56 -12.65 -2.46 -12.98
N SER A 57 -12.42 -1.22 -13.42
CA SER A 57 -13.49 -0.23 -13.62
C SER A 57 -14.44 -0.56 -14.79
N PHE A 58 -14.03 -1.47 -15.67
CA PHE A 58 -14.84 -1.92 -16.81
C PHE A 58 -15.66 -3.20 -16.55
N LEU A 59 -15.60 -3.75 -15.34
CA LEU A 59 -16.41 -4.90 -14.97
C LEU A 59 -17.91 -4.56 -15.04
N SER A 60 -18.69 -5.47 -15.61
CA SER A 60 -20.15 -5.35 -15.76
C SER A 60 -20.88 -5.94 -14.54
N GLY A 61 -22.17 -5.54 -14.38
CA GLY A 61 -23.04 -6.04 -13.32
C GLY A 61 -22.99 -5.25 -12.02
N ILE A 62 -23.76 -5.71 -11.02
CA ILE A 62 -23.89 -5.03 -9.70
C ILE A 62 -22.53 -4.95 -9.00
N THR A 63 -21.78 -6.03 -9.05
CA THR A 63 -20.41 -6.10 -8.51
C THR A 63 -19.50 -5.08 -9.20
N GLY A 64 -19.60 -4.95 -10.53
CA GLY A 64 -18.83 -3.98 -11.29
C GLY A 64 -19.12 -2.53 -10.90
N GLN A 65 -20.40 -2.19 -10.64
CA GLN A 65 -20.76 -0.85 -10.19
C GLN A 65 -20.14 -0.49 -8.83
N LEU A 66 -20.12 -1.42 -7.88
CA LEU A 66 -19.49 -1.23 -6.58
C LEU A 66 -17.97 -1.04 -6.73
N TYR A 67 -17.32 -1.91 -7.49
CA TYR A 67 -15.87 -1.82 -7.69
C TYR A 67 -15.45 -0.58 -8.47
N ARG A 68 -16.27 -0.10 -9.42
CA ARG A 68 -15.97 1.08 -10.22
C ARG A 68 -15.72 2.33 -9.37
N GLN A 69 -16.56 2.58 -8.37
CA GLN A 69 -16.39 3.75 -7.47
C GLN A 69 -15.08 3.67 -6.70
N PHE A 70 -14.76 2.50 -6.13
CA PHE A 70 -13.50 2.28 -5.41
C PHE A 70 -12.30 2.45 -6.34
N THR A 71 -12.35 1.83 -7.50
CA THR A 71 -11.26 1.81 -8.47
C THR A 71 -10.93 3.22 -8.98
N VAL A 72 -11.93 3.98 -9.39
CA VAL A 72 -11.74 5.36 -9.85
C VAL A 72 -11.13 6.22 -8.75
N THR A 73 -11.64 6.10 -7.52
CA THR A 73 -11.10 6.84 -6.37
C THR A 73 -9.64 6.47 -6.09
N ILE A 74 -9.29 5.18 -6.16
CA ILE A 74 -7.91 4.72 -5.95
C ILE A 74 -6.99 5.27 -7.05
N VAL A 75 -7.36 5.12 -8.32
CA VAL A 75 -6.54 5.58 -9.45
C VAL A 75 -6.29 7.08 -9.38
N VAL A 76 -7.33 7.88 -9.16
CA VAL A 76 -7.19 9.34 -9.01
C VAL A 76 -6.30 9.67 -7.82
N SER A 77 -6.50 9.02 -6.67
CA SER A 77 -5.69 9.24 -5.47
C SER A 77 -4.21 8.92 -5.71
N VAL A 78 -3.90 7.81 -6.39
CA VAL A 78 -2.52 7.40 -6.71
C VAL A 78 -1.86 8.40 -7.65
N LEU A 79 -2.55 8.84 -8.70
CA LEU A 79 -2.01 9.84 -9.63
C LEU A 79 -1.73 11.17 -8.94
N MET A 80 -2.65 11.64 -8.10
CA MET A 80 -2.45 12.86 -7.31
C MET A 80 -1.31 12.70 -6.31
N SER A 81 -1.18 11.53 -5.66
CA SER A 81 -0.06 11.21 -4.78
C SER A 81 1.28 11.34 -5.49
N THR A 82 1.39 10.75 -6.68
CA THR A 82 2.62 10.81 -7.47
C THR A 82 2.99 12.25 -7.83
N VAL A 83 2.03 13.07 -8.24
CA VAL A 83 2.27 14.49 -8.51
C VAL A 83 2.78 15.21 -7.26
N VAL A 84 2.16 14.98 -6.11
CA VAL A 84 2.59 15.56 -4.82
C VAL A 84 3.99 15.07 -4.43
N ALA A 85 4.25 13.77 -4.55
CA ALA A 85 5.54 13.17 -4.23
C ALA A 85 6.68 13.67 -5.13
N LEU A 86 6.39 13.96 -6.39
CA LEU A 86 7.40 14.47 -7.34
C LEU A 86 7.60 15.98 -7.29
N THR A 87 6.64 16.73 -6.74
CA THR A 87 6.69 18.19 -6.71
C THR A 87 6.81 18.76 -5.31
N LEU A 88 5.78 18.56 -4.49
CA LEU A 88 5.70 19.16 -3.15
C LEU A 88 6.71 18.55 -2.18
N SER A 89 6.81 17.20 -2.16
CA SER A 89 7.68 16.52 -1.19
C SER A 89 9.16 16.91 -1.33
N PRO A 90 9.78 16.95 -2.54
CA PRO A 90 11.15 17.40 -2.69
C PRO A 90 11.36 18.86 -2.27
N VAL A 91 10.42 19.74 -2.61
CA VAL A 91 10.49 21.14 -2.21
C VAL A 91 10.47 21.29 -0.69
N MET A 92 9.54 20.57 -0.03
CA MET A 92 9.45 20.56 1.44
C MET A 92 10.71 19.97 2.08
N CYS A 93 11.27 18.90 1.52
CA CYS A 93 12.55 18.34 2.00
C CYS A 93 13.67 19.37 1.91
N SER A 94 13.82 20.06 0.81
CA SER A 94 14.89 21.04 0.61
C SER A 94 14.78 22.26 1.55
N LEU A 95 13.54 22.63 1.97
CA LEU A 95 13.29 23.80 2.81
C LEU A 95 13.24 23.49 4.32
N ILE A 96 12.68 22.33 4.69
CA ILE A 96 12.39 22.01 6.09
C ILE A 96 13.48 21.14 6.73
N LEU A 97 14.08 20.21 5.97
CA LEU A 97 15.14 19.38 6.52
C LEU A 97 16.35 20.24 6.88
N LYS A 98 16.88 20.00 8.07
CA LYS A 98 18.11 20.64 8.53
C LYS A 98 19.19 19.58 8.69
N PRO A 99 20.43 19.86 8.26
CA PRO A 99 21.55 18.96 8.56
C PRO A 99 21.61 18.69 10.07
N ASP A 100 21.86 17.46 10.44
CA ASP A 100 21.94 17.08 11.85
C ASP A 100 23.14 17.80 12.52
N SER A 101 22.88 18.96 13.11
CA SER A 101 23.88 19.80 13.74
C SER A 101 24.23 19.35 15.18
N GLY A 102 24.15 18.06 15.49
CA GLY A 102 24.65 17.51 16.76
C GLY A 102 23.98 18.07 18.02
N LYS A 103 22.95 18.89 17.90
CA LYS A 103 22.25 19.48 19.05
C LYS A 103 21.49 18.39 19.81
N LYS A 104 21.65 18.42 21.15
CA LYS A 104 20.98 17.51 22.10
C LYS A 104 19.55 17.26 21.71
N LYS A 105 19.29 16.09 21.13
CA LYS A 105 17.93 15.63 20.81
C LYS A 105 17.10 15.67 22.08
N ASN A 106 15.91 16.21 21.99
CA ASN A 106 14.93 16.32 23.10
C ASN A 106 14.79 14.94 23.78
N ILE A 107 14.67 14.91 25.12
CA ILE A 107 14.63 13.66 25.89
C ILE A 107 13.60 12.67 25.36
N ILE A 108 12.48 13.19 24.83
CA ILE A 108 11.41 12.38 24.23
C ILE A 108 11.91 11.67 22.95
N PHE A 109 12.56 12.41 22.05
CA PHE A 109 13.12 11.85 20.81
C PHE A 109 14.22 10.83 21.08
N ARG A 110 15.03 11.05 22.14
CA ARG A 110 16.06 10.08 22.55
C ARG A 110 15.42 8.76 23.01
N LYS A 111 14.37 8.81 23.83
CA LYS A 111 13.65 7.60 24.27
C LYS A 111 13.02 6.84 23.10
N ILE A 112 12.42 7.57 22.16
CA ILE A 112 11.83 6.97 20.95
C ILE A 112 12.92 6.28 20.10
N ASN A 113 14.05 6.95 19.88
CA ASN A 113 15.17 6.38 19.14
C ASN A 113 15.80 5.18 19.84
N GLU A 114 15.94 5.21 21.17
CA GLU A 114 16.41 4.06 21.95
C GLU A 114 15.45 2.87 21.80
N TRP A 115 14.15 3.12 21.89
CA TRP A 115 13.13 2.07 21.71
C TRP A 115 13.11 1.50 20.27
N LEU A 116 13.22 2.36 19.27
CA LEU A 116 13.35 1.96 17.86
C LEU A 116 14.67 1.19 17.63
N GLY A 117 15.77 1.63 18.24
CA GLY A 117 17.05 0.92 18.17
C GLY A 117 16.99 -0.49 18.75
N VAL A 118 16.34 -0.66 19.89
CA VAL A 118 16.10 -1.99 20.48
C VAL A 118 15.22 -2.85 19.55
N GLY A 119 14.18 -2.27 18.96
CA GLY A 119 13.33 -2.92 17.99
C GLY A 119 14.10 -3.37 16.74
N SER A 120 14.89 -2.49 16.18
CA SER A 120 15.75 -2.76 15.02
C SER A 120 16.75 -3.89 15.30
N ASN A 121 17.44 -3.84 16.45
CA ASN A 121 18.40 -4.89 16.82
C ASN A 121 17.73 -6.26 17.00
N LYS A 122 16.53 -6.30 17.60
CA LYS A 122 15.74 -7.55 17.71
C LYS A 122 15.31 -8.05 16.34
N TYR A 123 14.90 -7.16 15.46
CA TYR A 123 14.52 -7.49 14.09
C TYR A 123 15.70 -8.08 13.31
N VAL A 124 16.84 -7.40 13.32
CA VAL A 124 18.08 -7.88 12.67
C VAL A 124 18.50 -9.24 13.21
N ALA A 125 18.43 -9.45 14.53
CA ALA A 125 18.73 -10.74 15.15
C ALA A 125 17.73 -11.84 14.71
N ALA A 126 16.45 -11.51 14.61
CA ALA A 126 15.42 -12.42 14.11
C ALA A 126 15.64 -12.79 12.64
N VAL A 127 15.89 -11.79 11.77
CA VAL A 127 16.20 -12.01 10.35
C VAL A 127 17.45 -12.87 10.19
N THR A 128 18.52 -12.56 10.92
CA THR A 128 19.76 -13.36 10.89
C THR A 128 19.54 -14.82 11.30
N ARG A 129 18.71 -15.03 12.33
CA ARG A 129 18.33 -16.41 12.75
C ARG A 129 17.51 -17.12 11.68
N THR A 130 16.59 -16.40 11.04
CA THR A 130 15.74 -16.91 9.95
C THR A 130 16.58 -17.35 8.76
N ILE A 131 17.54 -16.52 8.33
CA ILE A 131 18.47 -16.83 7.23
C ILE A 131 19.34 -18.06 7.55
N LYS A 132 19.75 -18.23 8.81
CA LYS A 132 20.54 -19.40 9.23
C LYS A 132 19.76 -20.71 9.20
N HIS A 133 18.42 -20.66 9.23
CA HIS A 133 17.57 -21.86 9.27
C HIS A 133 16.50 -21.86 8.15
N PRO A 134 16.90 -21.86 6.87
CA PRO A 134 15.97 -21.70 5.75
C PRO A 134 14.92 -22.82 5.69
N ARG A 135 15.30 -24.06 6.07
CA ARG A 135 14.37 -25.21 6.06
C ARG A 135 13.20 -25.02 7.05
N ARG A 136 13.46 -24.48 8.25
CA ARG A 136 12.40 -24.22 9.25
C ARG A 136 11.46 -23.10 8.79
N VAL A 137 12.00 -22.07 8.17
CA VAL A 137 11.22 -20.97 7.64
C VAL A 137 10.35 -21.42 6.48
N LEU A 138 10.91 -22.22 5.58
CA LEU A 138 10.17 -22.78 4.44
C LEU A 138 9.05 -23.72 4.91
N SER A 139 9.30 -24.55 5.94
CA SER A 139 8.26 -25.40 6.51
C SER A 139 7.16 -24.61 7.21
N ALA A 140 7.52 -23.54 7.96
CA ALA A 140 6.54 -22.66 8.57
C ALA A 140 5.70 -21.93 7.51
N PHE A 141 6.31 -21.43 6.45
CA PHE A 141 5.62 -20.83 5.32
C PHE A 141 4.68 -21.83 4.63
N GLY A 142 5.15 -23.05 4.36
CA GLY A 142 4.33 -24.13 3.81
C GLY A 142 3.11 -24.45 4.69
N MET A 143 3.29 -24.47 6.01
CA MET A 143 2.20 -24.68 6.96
C MET A 143 1.16 -23.56 6.89
N VAL A 144 1.59 -22.31 6.78
CA VAL A 144 0.69 -21.16 6.60
C VAL A 144 -0.09 -21.26 5.29
N LEU A 145 0.56 -21.64 4.18
CA LEU A 145 -0.12 -21.85 2.91
C LEU A 145 -1.18 -22.97 2.99
N ILE A 146 -0.84 -24.08 3.63
CA ILE A 146 -1.80 -25.19 3.85
C ILE A 146 -2.98 -24.69 4.70
N ALA A 147 -2.71 -23.95 5.77
CA ALA A 147 -3.77 -23.38 6.60
C ALA A 147 -4.69 -22.44 5.82
N ILE A 148 -4.15 -21.56 4.96
CA ILE A 148 -4.94 -20.68 4.09
C ILE A 148 -5.81 -21.51 3.14
N LEU A 149 -5.27 -22.55 2.51
CA LEU A 149 -6.02 -23.42 1.62
C LEU A 149 -7.15 -24.16 2.34
N LEU A 150 -6.90 -24.65 3.56
CA LEU A 150 -7.92 -25.31 4.38
C LEU A 150 -9.04 -24.32 4.78
N ILE A 151 -8.66 -23.13 5.22
CA ILE A 151 -9.61 -22.08 5.60
C ILE A 151 -10.46 -21.69 4.38
N HIS A 152 -9.82 -21.52 3.22
CA HIS A 152 -10.54 -21.21 1.98
C HIS A 152 -11.57 -22.29 1.58
N ARG A 153 -11.29 -23.57 1.89
CA ARG A 153 -12.24 -24.67 1.66
C ARG A 153 -13.44 -24.66 2.61
N ILE A 154 -13.28 -24.12 3.81
CA ILE A 154 -14.30 -24.12 4.87
C ILE A 154 -15.19 -22.88 4.78
N ILE A 155 -14.66 -21.74 4.34
CA ILE A 155 -15.41 -20.48 4.25
C ILE A 155 -16.32 -20.52 3.01
N PRO A 156 -17.64 -20.37 3.18
CA PRO A 156 -18.55 -20.27 2.03
C PRO A 156 -18.22 -18.99 1.25
N THR A 157 -18.01 -19.14 -0.05
CA THR A 157 -17.77 -18.03 -0.98
C THR A 157 -19.09 -17.36 -1.32
N SER A 158 -19.58 -16.47 -0.46
CA SER A 158 -20.70 -15.59 -0.77
C SER A 158 -20.22 -14.15 -0.74
N PHE A 159 -20.41 -13.41 -1.83
CA PHE A 159 -20.04 -12.01 -1.94
C PHE A 159 -20.98 -11.09 -1.14
N LEU A 160 -22.24 -11.48 -1.03
CA LEU A 160 -23.23 -10.80 -0.22
C LEU A 160 -23.77 -11.77 0.82
N PRO A 161 -23.80 -11.39 2.10
CA PRO A 161 -24.50 -12.18 3.09
C PRO A 161 -25.98 -12.31 2.66
N VAL A 162 -26.55 -13.49 2.88
CA VAL A 162 -27.98 -13.71 2.65
C VAL A 162 -28.70 -12.95 3.78
N GLU A 163 -29.00 -11.69 3.51
CA GLU A 163 -29.84 -10.91 4.40
C GLU A 163 -31.30 -11.19 4.04
N ASP A 164 -32.08 -11.58 5.04
CA ASP A 164 -33.52 -11.64 4.93
C ASP A 164 -34.04 -10.20 4.88
N GLN A 165 -34.24 -9.70 3.66
CA GLN A 165 -34.70 -8.32 3.42
C GLN A 165 -36.22 -8.18 3.61
N GLY A 166 -36.87 -9.23 4.11
CA GLY A 166 -38.30 -9.17 4.44
C GLY A 166 -39.23 -8.99 3.23
N TYR A 167 -38.72 -9.18 2.00
CA TYR A 167 -39.57 -9.17 0.80
C TYR A 167 -39.35 -10.42 -0.05
N PHE A 168 -40.43 -10.87 -0.72
CA PHE A 168 -40.33 -11.91 -1.72
C PHE A 168 -40.58 -11.32 -3.10
N LYS A 169 -39.76 -11.73 -4.07
CA LYS A 169 -39.94 -11.35 -5.48
C LYS A 169 -40.83 -12.38 -6.16
N VAL A 170 -42.00 -11.95 -6.64
CA VAL A 170 -42.85 -12.76 -7.50
C VAL A 170 -42.43 -12.48 -8.94
N CYS A 171 -41.88 -13.49 -9.61
CA CYS A 171 -41.60 -13.44 -11.05
C CYS A 171 -42.79 -14.04 -11.81
N LEU A 172 -43.60 -13.20 -12.42
CA LEU A 172 -44.64 -13.64 -13.33
C LEU A 172 -44.01 -13.91 -14.71
N LEU A 173 -43.85 -15.19 -15.05
CA LEU A 173 -43.46 -15.60 -16.40
C LEU A 173 -44.72 -15.53 -17.28
N TYR A 174 -44.78 -14.55 -18.15
CA TYR A 174 -45.78 -14.47 -19.20
C TYR A 174 -45.33 -15.37 -20.34
N THR A 175 -45.97 -16.54 -20.50
CA THR A 175 -45.79 -17.37 -21.69
C THR A 175 -46.80 -16.87 -22.74
N SER A 176 -46.30 -16.55 -23.94
CA SER A 176 -47.13 -16.03 -25.05
C SER A 176 -48.09 -17.07 -25.66
N ASP A 177 -48.13 -18.29 -25.11
CA ASP A 177 -48.92 -19.40 -25.68
C ASP A 177 -50.38 -19.43 -25.21
N ALA A 178 -50.86 -18.38 -24.51
CA ALA A 178 -52.22 -18.31 -24.01
C ALA A 178 -53.18 -17.49 -24.93
N VAL A 179 -52.82 -17.22 -26.19
CA VAL A 179 -53.61 -16.36 -27.08
C VAL A 179 -54.26 -17.11 -28.25
N ASP A 180 -54.05 -18.43 -28.35
CA ASP A 180 -54.59 -19.24 -29.43
C ASP A 180 -55.66 -20.29 -28.96
N GLU A 181 -56.68 -19.92 -28.11
CA GLU A 181 -57.95 -20.62 -27.97
C GLU A 181 -59.12 -19.64 -27.93
#